data_6ae6124a94bed3f2e49f4c660af01127
#
_entry.id   6ae6124a94bed3f2e49f4c660af01127
#
_cell.length_a   1.000
_cell.length_b   1.000
_cell.length_c   1.000
_cell.angle_alpha   90.00
_cell.angle_beta   90.00
_cell.angle_gamma   90.00
#
_symmetry.space_group_name_H-M   'P 1'
#
loop_
_entity.id
_entity.type
_entity.pdbx_description
1 polymer ?
#
loop_
_entity_poly.entity_id
_entity_poly.type
_entity_poly.pdbx_seq_one_letter_code
_entity_poly.pdbx_strand_id
1 'polypeptide(L)'
;MRLVGSDLWQEKSGHERQKCLPCPKFAVYKSLADNYQPRTVDTIAYQPALRPALPCVYGPLEYREQRGQFERIDAMLRDSGLEEEFIRLAVLEAGLDVAAMSVRQQQRFARTSVLALRCNIARELTGLATREFCVRLADSPLLQWFLQVGEMGGIRAFSKSSCDRFGRWVGKESLRAINDKLVALLTAPRGSAKGAQRPPAVALGLSAPIECGEVFFDSTCLQANLHFPVDWVLLRDAARTLMKATVLIRRHGLRQRMPKEPLEFLSEMNTLCMKMGAKPRHADGKKYRKRVLREMKALERRIADHARAHLELLESHWQQTALSEGQARGIMARIKLVLEQLPAAIRQAHERIIGERRLANEAKILSLYDDALNVMVRGKAGAQVEFGNKLWLGETRRGVIVDYQLYRDNPGDSALVEPALQRLVEGQGLAIAKVWGDRGLASQDNSAMLARRGIGVVYGGGRLGLMGALAD
;
A
#
# COMPACT_ATOMS: atom_id res chain seq x y z
N MET A 1 -12.59 31.18 31.01
CA MET A 1 -13.45 32.03 30.19
C MET A 1 -14.15 31.15 29.18
N ARG A 2 -15.46 30.89 29.39
CA ARG A 2 -16.34 30.06 28.56
C ARG A 2 -16.82 30.89 27.37
N LEU A 3 -16.86 30.31 26.18
CA LEU A 3 -17.73 30.63 25.05
C LEU A 3 -18.00 29.32 24.33
N VAL A 4 -19.09 28.69 24.50
CA VAL A 4 -20.50 28.74 24.02
C VAL A 4 -20.59 29.21 22.56
N GLY A 5 -21.07 28.31 21.70
CA GLY A 5 -21.37 28.56 20.32
C GLY A 5 -21.71 27.26 19.60
N SER A 6 -22.83 26.65 19.97
CA SER A 6 -23.56 25.59 19.29
C SER A 6 -24.36 26.16 18.13
N ASP A 7 -24.71 25.29 17.18
CA ASP A 7 -25.82 25.35 16.26
C ASP A 7 -25.82 26.44 15.18
N LEU A 8 -25.52 25.98 14.00
CA LEU A 8 -26.16 26.43 12.74
C LEU A 8 -25.52 25.68 11.57
N TRP A 9 -26.15 24.61 11.12
CA TRP A 9 -26.15 24.14 9.71
C TRP A 9 -27.19 23.02 9.58
N GLN A 10 -28.47 23.41 9.71
CA GLN A 10 -29.54 22.72 9.01
C GLN A 10 -29.84 23.56 7.77
N GLU A 11 -29.37 23.16 6.63
CA GLU A 11 -29.95 23.56 5.35
C GLU A 11 -30.25 22.35 4.52
N LYS A 12 -31.53 22.19 4.27
CA LYS A 12 -32.13 21.30 3.32
C LYS A 12 -31.68 21.73 1.91
N SER A 13 -30.86 20.95 1.26
CA SER A 13 -30.77 20.98 -0.20
C SER A 13 -30.94 19.56 -0.71
N GLY A 14 -32.09 19.33 -1.34
CA GLY A 14 -32.34 18.12 -2.12
C GLY A 14 -31.40 18.07 -3.29
N HIS A 15 -30.29 17.38 -3.13
CA HIS A 15 -29.41 17.00 -4.21
C HIS A 15 -29.57 15.51 -4.46
N GLU A 16 -30.02 15.21 -5.69
CA GLU A 16 -30.01 13.89 -6.28
C GLU A 16 -28.73 13.14 -5.88
N ARG A 17 -28.89 12.00 -5.23
CA ARG A 17 -27.81 11.08 -4.93
C ARG A 17 -27.19 10.63 -6.25
N GLN A 18 -26.13 11.29 -6.67
CA GLN A 18 -25.29 10.78 -7.75
C GLN A 18 -24.80 9.39 -7.32
N LYS A 19 -25.29 8.37 -8.01
CA LYS A 19 -24.81 6.99 -7.88
C LYS A 19 -23.32 6.99 -8.15
N CYS A 20 -22.52 6.75 -7.10
CA CYS A 20 -21.08 6.51 -7.25
C CYS A 20 -20.90 5.30 -8.16
N LEU A 21 -19.96 5.39 -9.09
CA LEU A 21 -19.50 4.23 -9.85
C LEU A 21 -19.10 3.13 -8.87
N PRO A 22 -19.42 1.86 -9.14
CA PRO A 22 -19.05 0.76 -8.28
C PRO A 22 -17.52 0.70 -8.15
N CYS A 23 -17.05 0.65 -6.93
CA CYS A 23 -15.67 0.30 -6.62
C CYS A 23 -15.41 -1.10 -7.18
N PRO A 24 -14.27 -1.39 -7.82
CA PRO A 24 -13.98 -2.72 -8.32
C PRO A 24 -14.15 -3.73 -7.18
N LYS A 25 -14.98 -4.75 -7.42
CA LYS A 25 -15.20 -5.84 -6.48
C LYS A 25 -13.89 -6.61 -6.34
N PHE A 26 -13.44 -6.80 -5.14
CA PHE A 26 -12.38 -7.77 -4.84
C PHE A 26 -12.90 -9.17 -5.21
N ALA A 27 -12.58 -9.61 -6.42
CA ALA A 27 -12.71 -10.99 -6.80
C ALA A 27 -11.57 -11.77 -6.13
N VAL A 28 -11.91 -12.85 -5.47
CA VAL A 28 -11.00 -13.86 -4.94
C VAL A 28 -10.09 -14.29 -6.08
N TYR A 29 -8.77 -14.11 -5.93
CA TYR A 29 -7.78 -14.49 -6.91
C TYR A 29 -7.78 -16.01 -7.11
N LYS A 30 -8.39 -16.46 -8.22
CA LYS A 30 -7.99 -17.70 -8.86
C LYS A 30 -6.77 -17.39 -9.74
N SER A 31 -5.77 -18.24 -9.64
CA SER A 31 -4.56 -18.27 -10.45
C SER A 31 -4.85 -17.88 -11.92
N LEU A 32 -4.31 -16.76 -12.36
CA LEU A 32 -4.44 -16.23 -13.73
C LEU A 32 -3.39 -16.83 -14.70
N ALA A 33 -2.69 -17.90 -14.30
CA ALA A 33 -1.61 -18.44 -15.11
C ALA A 33 -2.06 -19.31 -16.32
N ASP A 34 -3.31 -19.80 -16.37
CA ASP A 34 -3.66 -20.86 -17.31
C ASP A 34 -4.64 -20.53 -18.45
N ASN A 35 -5.03 -19.27 -18.68
CA ASN A 35 -5.83 -18.94 -19.88
C ASN A 35 -5.69 -17.46 -20.31
N TYR A 36 -4.48 -17.00 -20.62
CA TYR A 36 -4.31 -15.70 -21.26
C TYR A 36 -4.55 -15.82 -22.78
N GLN A 37 -5.80 -15.78 -23.20
CA GLN A 37 -6.15 -15.33 -24.53
C GLN A 37 -6.20 -13.80 -24.50
N PRO A 38 -5.46 -13.07 -25.36
CA PRO A 38 -5.56 -11.62 -25.44
C PRO A 38 -6.95 -11.26 -25.95
N ARG A 39 -7.89 -11.00 -25.05
CA ARG A 39 -9.12 -10.27 -25.42
C ARG A 39 -8.64 -8.91 -25.92
N THR A 40 -9.05 -8.52 -27.12
CA THR A 40 -8.93 -7.14 -27.59
C THR A 40 -9.65 -6.26 -26.57
N VAL A 41 -8.88 -5.64 -25.68
CA VAL A 41 -9.44 -4.71 -24.68
C VAL A 41 -9.73 -3.44 -25.45
N ASP A 42 -11.01 -3.14 -25.63
CA ASP A 42 -11.42 -1.85 -26.19
C ASP A 42 -10.85 -0.73 -25.30
N THR A 43 -9.94 0.03 -25.87
CA THR A 43 -9.27 1.12 -25.16
C THR A 43 -10.18 2.32 -25.11
N ILE A 44 -10.31 2.91 -23.92
CA ILE A 44 -11.00 4.20 -23.79
C ILE A 44 -10.08 5.28 -24.36
N ALA A 45 -10.55 5.99 -25.38
CA ALA A 45 -9.87 7.18 -25.91
C ALA A 45 -9.97 8.31 -24.85
N TYR A 46 -8.85 8.61 -24.20
CA TYR A 46 -8.81 9.65 -23.18
C TYR A 46 -8.60 11.03 -23.81
N GLN A 47 -9.46 11.98 -23.47
CA GLN A 47 -9.29 13.39 -23.80
C GLN A 47 -8.85 14.16 -22.55
N PRO A 48 -7.59 14.64 -22.50
CA PRO A 48 -7.11 15.47 -21.41
C PRO A 48 -7.96 16.72 -21.24
N ALA A 49 -8.25 17.11 -20.00
CA ALA A 49 -8.95 18.35 -19.74
C ALA A 49 -8.07 19.55 -20.09
N LEU A 50 -8.65 20.57 -20.72
CA LEU A 50 -8.01 21.87 -20.85
C LEU A 50 -7.82 22.44 -19.43
N ARG A 51 -6.62 22.89 -19.14
CA ARG A 51 -6.29 23.52 -17.86
C ARG A 51 -5.55 24.82 -18.07
N PRO A 52 -5.79 25.82 -17.22
CA PRO A 52 -5.08 27.08 -17.32
C PRO A 52 -3.58 26.86 -17.09
N ALA A 53 -2.76 27.74 -17.66
CA ALA A 53 -1.35 27.77 -17.34
C ALA A 53 -1.15 28.11 -15.86
N LEU A 54 -0.10 27.54 -15.25
CA LEU A 54 0.27 27.91 -13.89
C LEU A 54 0.66 29.41 -13.86
N PRO A 55 0.20 30.14 -12.84
CA PRO A 55 0.62 31.53 -12.66
C PRO A 55 2.13 31.60 -12.46
N CYS A 56 2.74 32.67 -12.95
CA CYS A 56 4.16 32.96 -12.69
C CYS A 56 4.30 33.35 -11.22
N VAL A 57 5.04 32.56 -10.44
CA VAL A 57 5.31 32.85 -9.03
C VAL A 57 6.79 33.18 -8.88
N TYR A 58 7.06 34.42 -8.51
CA TYR A 58 8.39 34.89 -8.13
C TYR A 58 8.57 34.60 -6.64
N GLY A 59 9.37 33.61 -6.29
CA GLY A 59 9.45 33.15 -4.91
C GLY A 59 10.74 32.37 -4.62
N PRO A 60 10.79 31.70 -3.48
CA PRO A 60 11.95 30.95 -3.03
C PRO A 60 12.36 29.86 -4.03
N LEU A 61 13.63 29.49 -3.99
CA LEU A 61 14.22 28.50 -4.90
C LEU A 61 13.48 27.16 -4.77
N GLU A 62 13.15 26.75 -3.57
CA GLU A 62 12.48 25.50 -3.24
C GLU A 62 11.13 25.35 -3.96
N TYR A 63 10.36 26.44 -4.03
CA TYR A 63 9.10 26.43 -4.80
C TYR A 63 9.35 26.24 -6.30
N ARG A 64 10.36 26.92 -6.86
CA ARG A 64 10.69 26.78 -8.28
C ARG A 64 11.16 25.38 -8.63
N GLU A 65 11.95 24.75 -7.75
CA GLU A 65 12.41 23.38 -7.91
C GLU A 65 11.24 22.40 -7.86
N GLN A 66 10.37 22.53 -6.86
CA GLN A 66 9.16 21.71 -6.73
C GLN A 66 8.25 21.87 -7.95
N ARG A 67 8.00 23.11 -8.37
CA ARG A 67 7.21 23.40 -9.57
C ARG A 67 7.81 22.71 -10.80
N GLY A 68 9.12 22.90 -11.04
CA GLY A 68 9.83 22.28 -12.15
C GLY A 68 9.77 20.74 -12.12
N GLN A 69 9.77 20.13 -10.93
CA GLN A 69 9.60 18.70 -10.77
C GLN A 69 8.19 18.26 -11.23
N PHE A 70 7.13 18.92 -10.77
CA PHE A 70 5.77 18.64 -11.19
C PHE A 70 5.55 18.85 -12.70
N GLU A 71 6.12 19.91 -13.28
CA GLU A 71 6.04 20.19 -14.71
C GLU A 71 6.73 19.10 -15.54
N ARG A 72 7.91 18.63 -15.13
CA ARG A 72 8.61 17.52 -15.82
C ARG A 72 7.82 16.21 -15.75
N ILE A 73 7.28 15.87 -14.58
CA ILE A 73 6.48 14.65 -14.42
C ILE A 73 5.18 14.74 -15.21
N ASP A 74 4.54 15.92 -15.24
CA ASP A 74 3.35 16.15 -16.04
C ASP A 74 3.61 15.95 -17.55
N ALA A 75 4.70 16.50 -18.05
CA ALA A 75 5.13 16.30 -19.44
C ALA A 75 5.41 14.82 -19.72
N MET A 76 6.15 14.17 -18.82
CA MET A 76 6.42 12.73 -18.92
C MET A 76 5.13 11.90 -19.00
N LEU A 77 4.18 12.11 -18.12
CA LEU A 77 2.92 11.36 -18.10
C LEU A 77 2.13 11.52 -19.39
N ARG A 78 2.04 12.76 -19.92
CA ARG A 78 1.31 13.05 -21.17
C ARG A 78 2.00 12.52 -22.42
N ASP A 79 3.32 12.67 -22.50
CA ASP A 79 4.07 12.42 -23.73
C ASP A 79 4.50 10.95 -23.87
N SER A 80 4.38 10.14 -22.79
CA SER A 80 4.82 8.75 -22.74
C SER A 80 3.71 7.73 -22.99
N GLY A 81 2.44 8.14 -22.99
CA GLY A 81 1.30 7.22 -23.04
C GLY A 81 1.11 6.38 -21.76
N LEU A 82 1.70 6.82 -20.62
CA LEU A 82 1.55 6.13 -19.32
C LEU A 82 0.14 6.33 -18.75
N GLU A 83 -0.50 7.46 -18.99
CA GLU A 83 -1.88 7.71 -18.56
C GLU A 83 -2.86 6.77 -19.27
N GLU A 84 -2.72 6.59 -20.58
CA GLU A 84 -3.54 5.69 -21.39
C GLU A 84 -3.34 4.24 -20.94
N GLU A 85 -2.09 3.84 -20.68
CA GLU A 85 -1.80 2.49 -20.18
C GLU A 85 -2.40 2.27 -18.78
N PHE A 86 -2.32 3.25 -17.90
CA PHE A 86 -2.95 3.16 -16.58
C PHE A 86 -4.48 3.03 -16.67
N ILE A 87 -5.12 3.77 -17.60
CA ILE A 87 -6.56 3.63 -17.88
C ILE A 87 -6.89 2.22 -18.35
N ARG A 88 -6.11 1.68 -19.31
CA ARG A 88 -6.29 0.34 -19.85
C ARG A 88 -6.22 -0.73 -18.75
N LEU A 89 -5.21 -0.66 -17.90
CA LEU A 89 -5.04 -1.57 -16.77
C LEU A 89 -6.17 -1.44 -15.75
N ALA A 90 -6.62 -0.22 -15.47
CA ALA A 90 -7.76 0.02 -14.57
C ALA A 90 -9.07 -0.56 -15.12
N VAL A 91 -9.29 -0.50 -16.44
CA VAL A 91 -10.44 -1.13 -17.09
C VAL A 91 -10.41 -2.64 -16.93
N LEU A 92 -9.24 -3.25 -17.17
CA LEU A 92 -9.03 -4.70 -17.01
C LEU A 92 -9.32 -5.17 -15.57
N GLU A 93 -8.74 -4.50 -14.58
CA GLU A 93 -8.94 -4.87 -13.17
C GLU A 93 -10.37 -4.66 -12.69
N ALA A 94 -11.03 -3.63 -13.20
CA ALA A 94 -12.44 -3.37 -12.89
C ALA A 94 -13.40 -4.33 -13.60
N GLY A 95 -12.93 -5.12 -14.59
CA GLY A 95 -13.74 -6.03 -15.39
C GLY A 95 -14.82 -5.30 -16.20
N LEU A 96 -14.54 -4.08 -16.68
CA LEU A 96 -15.50 -3.25 -17.37
C LEU A 96 -15.60 -3.67 -18.85
N ASP A 97 -16.84 -3.77 -19.34
CA ASP A 97 -17.15 -3.87 -20.75
C ASP A 97 -17.25 -2.44 -21.34
N VAL A 98 -16.18 -2.01 -22.01
CA VAL A 98 -16.07 -0.66 -22.57
C VAL A 98 -17.13 -0.43 -23.66
N ALA A 99 -17.48 -1.46 -24.44
CA ALA A 99 -18.49 -1.35 -25.50
C ALA A 99 -19.89 -1.09 -24.94
N ALA A 100 -20.19 -1.59 -23.75
CA ALA A 100 -21.47 -1.34 -23.07
C ALA A 100 -21.53 0.03 -22.37
N MET A 101 -20.42 0.78 -22.30
CA MET A 101 -20.36 2.08 -21.64
C MET A 101 -20.69 3.22 -22.63
N SER A 102 -21.49 4.19 -22.19
CA SER A 102 -21.65 5.45 -22.91
C SER A 102 -20.33 6.23 -22.94
N VAL A 103 -20.11 7.05 -23.95
CA VAL A 103 -18.93 7.93 -24.08
C VAL A 103 -18.70 8.76 -22.82
N ARG A 104 -19.78 9.29 -22.21
CA ARG A 104 -19.69 10.05 -20.95
C ARG A 104 -19.18 9.20 -19.78
N GLN A 105 -19.60 7.95 -19.69
CA GLN A 105 -19.12 7.02 -18.66
C GLN A 105 -17.65 6.66 -18.89
N GLN A 106 -17.25 6.38 -20.12
CA GLN A 106 -15.87 6.13 -20.50
C GLN A 106 -14.97 7.30 -20.12
N GLN A 107 -15.32 8.54 -20.52
CA GLN A 107 -14.54 9.74 -20.19
C GLN A 107 -14.47 10.01 -18.67
N ARG A 108 -15.57 9.78 -17.95
CA ARG A 108 -15.57 9.91 -16.49
C ARG A 108 -14.64 8.89 -15.82
N PHE A 109 -14.66 7.65 -16.29
CA PHE A 109 -13.78 6.61 -15.77
C PHE A 109 -12.32 6.93 -16.06
N ALA A 110 -11.98 7.30 -17.30
CA ALA A 110 -10.65 7.68 -17.72
C ALA A 110 -10.10 8.85 -16.88
N ARG A 111 -10.87 9.94 -16.75
CA ARG A 111 -10.49 11.10 -15.90
C ARG A 111 -10.25 10.71 -14.44
N THR A 112 -11.08 9.82 -13.89
CA THR A 112 -10.92 9.36 -12.51
C THR A 112 -9.66 8.49 -12.36
N SER A 113 -9.35 7.65 -13.35
CA SER A 113 -8.12 6.84 -13.37
C SER A 113 -6.87 7.71 -13.45
N VAL A 114 -6.84 8.70 -14.34
CA VAL A 114 -5.74 9.68 -14.42
C VAL A 114 -5.58 10.46 -13.10
N LEU A 115 -6.70 10.90 -12.52
CA LEU A 115 -6.68 11.56 -11.22
C LEU A 115 -6.11 10.65 -10.12
N ALA A 116 -6.45 9.35 -10.13
CA ALA A 116 -5.90 8.38 -9.17
C ALA A 116 -4.39 8.21 -9.32
N LEU A 117 -3.89 8.05 -10.55
CA LEU A 117 -2.46 7.97 -10.85
C LEU A 117 -1.72 9.22 -10.34
N ARG A 118 -2.18 10.41 -10.77
CA ARG A 118 -1.56 11.69 -10.41
C ARG A 118 -1.64 11.98 -8.91
N CYS A 119 -2.74 11.60 -8.26
CA CYS A 119 -2.91 11.74 -6.81
C CYS A 119 -1.86 10.92 -6.03
N ASN A 120 -1.61 9.68 -6.43
CA ASN A 120 -0.61 8.84 -5.78
C ASN A 120 0.81 9.43 -5.99
N ILE A 121 1.15 9.84 -7.20
CA ILE A 121 2.43 10.49 -7.49
C ILE A 121 2.60 11.77 -6.66
N ALA A 122 1.60 12.65 -6.64
CA ALA A 122 1.67 13.91 -5.91
C ALA A 122 1.81 13.71 -4.39
N ARG A 123 1.16 12.68 -3.84
CA ARG A 123 1.31 12.34 -2.42
C ARG A 123 2.73 11.92 -2.08
N GLU A 124 3.34 11.05 -2.87
CA GLU A 124 4.72 10.62 -2.66
C GLU A 124 5.70 11.78 -2.80
N LEU A 125 5.54 12.63 -3.82
CA LEU A 125 6.38 13.80 -4.03
C LEU A 125 6.29 14.85 -2.91
N THR A 126 5.12 15.00 -2.30
CA THR A 126 4.93 15.97 -1.21
C THR A 126 5.23 15.40 0.17
N GLY A 127 5.24 14.08 0.34
CA GLY A 127 5.42 13.42 1.64
C GLY A 127 4.32 13.72 2.66
N LEU A 128 3.21 14.36 2.27
CA LEU A 128 2.16 14.82 3.16
C LEU A 128 1.28 13.65 3.63
N ALA A 129 0.88 13.70 4.90
CA ALA A 129 -0.16 12.81 5.41
C ALA A 129 -1.48 13.02 4.64
N THR A 130 -2.27 11.95 4.43
CA THR A 130 -3.46 11.98 3.55
C THR A 130 -4.44 13.12 3.86
N ARG A 131 -4.65 13.45 5.14
CA ARG A 131 -5.55 14.56 5.51
C ARG A 131 -4.97 15.91 5.15
N GLU A 132 -3.70 16.10 5.42
CA GLU A 132 -2.97 17.33 5.11
C GLU A 132 -2.90 17.52 3.61
N PHE A 133 -2.62 16.47 2.84
CA PHE A 133 -2.64 16.50 1.39
C PHE A 133 -4.00 16.99 0.84
N CYS A 134 -5.13 16.49 1.38
CA CYS A 134 -6.45 16.94 0.94
C CYS A 134 -6.71 18.43 1.29
N VAL A 135 -6.18 18.93 2.40
CA VAL A 135 -6.25 20.35 2.76
C VAL A 135 -5.38 21.17 1.81
N ARG A 136 -4.14 20.75 1.58
CA ARG A 136 -3.22 21.43 0.67
C ARG A 136 -3.71 21.45 -0.77
N LEU A 137 -4.44 20.44 -1.21
CA LEU A 137 -5.07 20.44 -2.52
C LEU A 137 -6.06 21.62 -2.68
N ALA A 138 -6.75 22.00 -1.61
CA ALA A 138 -7.74 23.08 -1.66
C ALA A 138 -7.10 24.46 -1.82
N ASP A 139 -5.87 24.67 -1.37
CA ASP A 139 -5.17 25.96 -1.36
C ASP A 139 -3.95 26.05 -2.30
N SER A 140 -3.50 24.92 -2.90
CA SER A 140 -2.32 24.89 -3.77
C SER A 140 -2.67 24.89 -5.26
N PRO A 141 -2.49 25.99 -5.99
CA PRO A 141 -2.68 26.03 -7.44
C PRO A 141 -1.81 25.00 -8.19
N LEU A 142 -0.61 24.71 -7.70
CA LEU A 142 0.28 23.72 -8.30
C LEU A 142 -0.30 22.32 -8.22
N LEU A 143 -0.81 21.90 -7.06
CA LEU A 143 -1.46 20.60 -6.90
C LEU A 143 -2.75 20.50 -7.71
N GLN A 144 -3.56 21.57 -7.72
CA GLN A 144 -4.79 21.64 -8.51
C GLN A 144 -4.52 21.47 -10.00
N TRP A 145 -3.49 22.15 -10.49
CA TRP A 145 -3.03 22.07 -11.87
C TRP A 145 -2.54 20.66 -12.21
N PHE A 146 -1.68 20.08 -11.38
CA PHE A 146 -1.12 18.75 -11.62
C PHE A 146 -2.20 17.66 -11.57
N LEU A 147 -3.12 17.75 -10.63
CA LEU A 147 -4.21 16.79 -10.46
C LEU A 147 -5.40 17.02 -11.42
N GLN A 148 -5.37 18.11 -12.19
CA GLN A 148 -6.42 18.46 -13.16
C GLN A 148 -7.82 18.57 -12.51
N VAL A 149 -7.91 19.12 -11.29
CA VAL A 149 -9.15 19.24 -10.52
C VAL A 149 -9.86 20.59 -10.67
N GLY A 150 -9.32 21.49 -11.46
CA GLY A 150 -9.95 22.77 -11.80
C GLY A 150 -11.14 22.57 -12.72
N GLU A 151 -12.28 23.20 -12.38
CA GLU A 151 -13.48 23.29 -13.22
C GLU A 151 -13.83 24.77 -13.44
N MET A 152 -14.69 25.05 -14.42
CA MET A 152 -15.18 26.43 -14.62
C MET A 152 -15.94 26.88 -13.37
N GLY A 153 -15.40 27.90 -12.68
CA GLY A 153 -16.01 28.48 -11.47
C GLY A 153 -15.64 27.81 -10.15
N GLY A 154 -14.76 26.82 -10.12
CA GLY A 154 -14.37 26.18 -8.87
C GLY A 154 -13.31 25.10 -8.96
N ILE A 155 -13.02 24.51 -7.83
CA ILE A 155 -12.08 23.39 -7.69
C ILE A 155 -12.81 22.20 -7.12
N ARG A 156 -12.70 21.07 -7.76
CA ARG A 156 -13.29 19.82 -7.27
C ARG A 156 -12.31 19.06 -6.39
N ALA A 157 -12.08 19.58 -5.18
CA ALA A 157 -11.29 18.86 -4.19
C ALA A 157 -12.00 17.57 -3.75
N PHE A 158 -11.21 16.56 -3.38
CA PHE A 158 -11.70 15.27 -2.95
C PHE A 158 -11.35 14.98 -1.48
N SER A 159 -12.12 14.10 -0.85
CA SER A 159 -11.96 13.74 0.55
C SER A 159 -10.82 12.74 0.77
N LYS A 160 -10.39 12.60 2.04
CA LYS A 160 -9.46 11.54 2.47
C LYS A 160 -9.90 10.15 1.99
N SER A 161 -11.20 9.83 2.09
CA SER A 161 -11.71 8.52 1.64
C SER A 161 -11.57 8.30 0.14
N SER A 162 -11.63 9.36 -0.66
CA SER A 162 -11.35 9.27 -2.11
C SER A 162 -9.87 9.05 -2.36
N CYS A 163 -9.00 9.75 -1.62
CA CYS A 163 -7.56 9.57 -1.69
C CYS A 163 -7.15 8.13 -1.33
N ASP A 164 -7.73 7.57 -0.27
CA ASP A 164 -7.50 6.18 0.13
C ASP A 164 -7.99 5.17 -0.95
N ARG A 165 -9.06 5.49 -1.70
CA ARG A 165 -9.52 4.69 -2.85
C ARG A 165 -8.58 4.78 -4.02
N PHE A 166 -8.02 5.95 -4.31
CA PHE A 166 -7.05 6.15 -5.37
C PHE A 166 -5.78 5.35 -5.14
N GLY A 167 -5.34 5.20 -3.88
CA GLY A 167 -4.21 4.32 -3.52
C GLY A 167 -4.45 2.82 -3.80
N ARG A 168 -5.69 2.43 -4.12
CA ARG A 168 -6.08 1.05 -4.45
C ARG A 168 -6.79 0.97 -5.80
N TRP A 169 -6.54 1.92 -6.68
CA TRP A 169 -7.25 2.01 -7.97
C TRP A 169 -6.85 0.89 -8.92
N VAL A 170 -5.59 0.50 -8.87
CA VAL A 170 -5.04 -0.66 -9.55
C VAL A 170 -4.21 -1.50 -8.59
N GLY A 171 -4.06 -2.78 -8.87
CA GLY A 171 -3.29 -3.72 -8.05
C GLY A 171 -1.79 -3.68 -8.38
N LYS A 172 -1.05 -4.50 -7.64
CA LYS A 172 0.42 -4.57 -7.75
C LYS A 172 0.91 -5.03 -9.12
N GLU A 173 0.19 -5.93 -9.79
CA GLU A 173 0.57 -6.44 -11.11
C GLU A 173 0.43 -5.36 -12.18
N SER A 174 -0.64 -4.54 -12.11
CA SER A 174 -0.80 -3.38 -12.99
C SER A 174 0.29 -2.33 -12.75
N LEU A 175 0.68 -2.10 -11.49
CA LEU A 175 1.80 -1.20 -11.19
C LEU A 175 3.12 -1.72 -11.77
N ARG A 176 3.34 -3.04 -11.75
CA ARG A 176 4.50 -3.65 -12.41
C ARG A 176 4.47 -3.41 -13.92
N ALA A 177 3.33 -3.63 -14.58
CA ALA A 177 3.19 -3.37 -16.00
C ALA A 177 3.47 -1.89 -16.38
N ILE A 178 3.09 -0.93 -15.52
CA ILE A 178 3.46 0.48 -15.69
C ILE A 178 4.97 0.68 -15.58
N ASN A 179 5.62 0.05 -14.59
CA ASN A 179 7.08 0.11 -14.47
C ASN A 179 7.78 -0.50 -15.69
N ASP A 180 7.33 -1.65 -16.15
CA ASP A 180 7.91 -2.32 -17.32
C ASP A 180 7.76 -1.46 -18.58
N LYS A 181 6.60 -0.81 -18.76
CA LYS A 181 6.41 0.18 -19.84
C LYS A 181 7.35 1.37 -19.69
N LEU A 182 7.51 1.89 -18.50
CA LEU A 182 8.44 3.00 -18.22
C LEU A 182 9.88 2.60 -18.56
N VAL A 183 10.32 1.43 -18.11
CA VAL A 183 11.66 0.88 -18.42
C VAL A 183 11.86 0.72 -19.93
N ALA A 184 10.86 0.16 -20.63
CA ALA A 184 10.93 0.02 -22.08
C ALA A 184 11.08 1.36 -22.80
N LEU A 185 10.38 2.41 -22.34
CA LEU A 185 10.51 3.77 -22.90
C LEU A 185 11.88 4.39 -22.60
N LEU A 186 12.43 4.14 -21.41
CA LEU A 186 13.75 4.66 -20.99
C LEU A 186 14.90 4.01 -21.75
N THR A 187 14.77 2.73 -22.13
CA THR A 187 15.82 1.92 -22.74
C THR A 187 15.70 1.81 -24.26
N ALA A 188 14.57 2.21 -24.85
CA ALA A 188 14.32 2.08 -26.29
C ALA A 188 15.37 2.82 -27.12
N PRO A 189 16.01 2.16 -28.11
CA PRO A 189 16.97 2.80 -28.99
C PRO A 189 16.33 3.91 -29.83
N ARG A 190 17.14 4.93 -30.20
CA ARG A 190 16.70 6.02 -31.07
C ARG A 190 16.22 5.42 -32.42
N GLY A 191 14.94 5.61 -32.74
CA GLY A 191 14.37 5.20 -34.02
C GLY A 191 13.54 3.91 -34.02
N SER A 192 13.32 3.24 -32.90
CA SER A 192 12.52 2.00 -32.86
C SER A 192 11.02 2.18 -33.06
N ALA A 193 10.48 3.40 -32.97
CA ALA A 193 9.08 3.68 -33.28
C ALA A 193 8.95 4.32 -34.67
N LYS A 194 8.58 3.53 -35.68
CA LYS A 194 8.20 4.05 -36.99
C LYS A 194 6.98 5.00 -36.83
N GLY A 195 7.17 6.29 -37.08
CA GLY A 195 6.09 7.28 -37.02
C GLY A 195 6.06 8.18 -35.76
N ALA A 196 6.89 7.92 -34.75
CA ALA A 196 6.95 8.82 -33.58
C ALA A 196 7.73 10.09 -33.91
N GLN A 197 7.11 11.24 -33.73
CA GLN A 197 7.76 12.57 -33.94
C GLN A 197 8.93 12.81 -32.99
N ARG A 198 9.04 12.08 -31.87
CA ARG A 198 10.13 12.17 -30.88
C ARG A 198 10.56 10.77 -30.42
N PRO A 199 11.89 10.55 -30.20
CA PRO A 199 12.36 9.33 -29.56
C PRO A 199 11.70 9.12 -28.18
N PRO A 200 11.35 7.88 -27.77
CA PRO A 200 10.71 7.61 -26.49
C PRO A 200 11.45 8.19 -25.27
N ALA A 201 12.77 8.11 -25.23
CA ALA A 201 13.59 8.68 -24.17
C ALA A 201 13.48 10.21 -24.08
N VAL A 202 13.27 10.89 -25.19
CA VAL A 202 13.07 12.37 -25.21
C VAL A 202 11.71 12.74 -24.65
N ALA A 203 10.67 11.92 -24.83
CA ALA A 203 9.37 12.12 -24.19
C ALA A 203 9.48 12.07 -22.64
N LEU A 204 10.48 11.37 -22.13
CA LEU A 204 10.79 11.32 -20.69
C LEU A 204 11.80 12.38 -20.23
N GLY A 205 12.14 13.33 -21.10
CA GLY A 205 13.10 14.41 -20.81
C GLY A 205 14.57 13.98 -20.82
N LEU A 206 14.91 12.83 -21.38
CA LEU A 206 16.26 12.32 -21.47
C LEU A 206 16.92 12.70 -22.81
N SER A 207 18.21 13.03 -22.77
CA SER A 207 19.01 13.30 -23.97
C SER A 207 19.35 12.03 -24.77
N ALA A 208 19.40 10.87 -24.10
CA ALA A 208 19.69 9.56 -24.67
C ALA A 208 18.98 8.46 -23.86
N PRO A 209 18.77 7.26 -24.48
CA PRO A 209 18.32 6.08 -23.74
C PRO A 209 19.23 5.75 -22.57
N ILE A 210 18.65 5.14 -21.54
CA ILE A 210 19.41 4.64 -20.39
C ILE A 210 20.03 3.30 -20.72
N GLU A 211 21.30 3.17 -20.43
CA GLU A 211 22.00 1.88 -20.52
C GLU A 211 21.69 1.04 -19.29
N CYS A 212 21.23 -0.19 -19.53
CA CYS A 212 20.89 -1.17 -18.51
C CYS A 212 21.87 -2.34 -18.45
N GLY A 213 23.06 -2.19 -19.03
CA GLY A 213 24.10 -3.23 -19.00
C GLY A 213 24.60 -3.58 -17.59
N GLU A 214 24.48 -2.66 -16.66
CA GLU A 214 24.84 -2.86 -15.25
C GLU A 214 23.63 -2.64 -14.34
N VAL A 215 23.35 -3.62 -13.47
CA VAL A 215 22.24 -3.57 -12.51
C VAL A 215 22.76 -3.82 -11.10
N PHE A 216 22.32 -3.00 -10.17
CA PHE A 216 22.62 -3.07 -8.74
C PHE A 216 21.43 -3.70 -8.03
N PHE A 217 21.64 -4.83 -7.38
CA PHE A 217 20.63 -5.51 -6.60
C PHE A 217 20.79 -5.23 -5.11
N ASP A 218 19.70 -4.90 -4.44
CA ASP A 218 19.66 -4.75 -3.00
C ASP A 218 18.29 -5.23 -2.46
N SER A 219 18.27 -5.59 -1.20
CA SER A 219 17.05 -5.90 -0.47
C SER A 219 16.89 -5.00 0.75
N THR A 220 15.69 -4.50 0.94
CA THR A 220 15.37 -3.68 2.12
C THR A 220 14.10 -4.15 2.81
N CYS A 221 13.90 -3.73 4.06
CA CYS A 221 12.63 -3.94 4.74
C CYS A 221 11.67 -2.80 4.41
N LEU A 222 10.55 -3.14 3.78
CA LEU A 222 9.41 -2.24 3.77
C LEU A 222 8.73 -2.34 5.13
N GLN A 223 9.07 -1.40 6.01
CA GLN A 223 8.60 -1.40 7.39
C GLN A 223 7.09 -1.25 7.47
N ALA A 224 6.46 -2.12 8.26
CA ALA A 224 5.04 -2.01 8.56
C ALA A 224 4.80 -0.89 9.58
N ASN A 225 3.70 -0.16 9.39
CA ASN A 225 3.27 0.85 10.36
C ASN A 225 2.59 0.18 11.56
N LEU A 226 3.39 -0.45 12.41
CA LEU A 226 2.95 -1.07 13.66
C LEU A 226 3.87 -0.65 14.80
N HIS A 227 3.30 -0.60 16.01
CA HIS A 227 4.11 -0.49 17.21
C HIS A 227 4.87 -1.81 17.46
N PHE A 228 5.92 -1.78 18.28
CA PHE A 228 6.66 -3.00 18.63
C PHE A 228 5.69 -4.10 19.09
N PRO A 229 5.66 -5.28 18.44
CA PRO A 229 4.67 -6.31 18.71
C PRO A 229 4.94 -6.99 20.05
N VAL A 230 4.07 -6.70 21.01
CA VAL A 230 4.08 -7.29 22.34
C VAL A 230 2.84 -8.17 22.51
N ASP A 231 3.01 -9.41 22.93
CA ASP A 231 1.92 -10.40 22.92
C ASP A 231 0.63 -9.95 23.63
N TRP A 232 0.75 -9.36 24.80
CA TRP A 232 -0.44 -8.86 25.52
C TRP A 232 -1.03 -7.58 24.93
N VAL A 233 -0.25 -6.82 24.16
CA VAL A 233 -0.75 -5.67 23.39
C VAL A 233 -1.56 -6.14 22.20
N LEU A 234 -1.18 -7.23 21.53
CA LEU A 234 -1.99 -7.85 20.48
C LEU A 234 -3.36 -8.28 21.00
N LEU A 235 -3.44 -8.89 22.20
CA LEU A 235 -4.72 -9.24 22.82
C LEU A 235 -5.57 -7.97 23.09
N ARG A 236 -4.99 -6.90 23.64
CA ARG A 236 -5.69 -5.64 23.82
C ARG A 236 -6.20 -5.06 22.48
N ASP A 237 -5.43 -5.16 21.42
CA ASP A 237 -5.83 -4.63 20.11
C ASP A 237 -6.93 -5.46 19.47
N ALA A 238 -6.97 -6.79 19.72
CA ALA A 238 -8.12 -7.62 19.39
C ALA A 238 -9.38 -7.16 20.12
N ALA A 239 -9.33 -7.05 21.46
CA ALA A 239 -10.43 -6.58 22.27
C ALA A 239 -10.93 -5.20 21.82
N ARG A 240 -10.01 -4.27 21.52
CA ARG A 240 -10.34 -2.94 21.04
C ARG A 240 -11.09 -2.97 19.71
N THR A 241 -10.66 -3.79 18.78
CA THR A 241 -11.28 -3.88 17.45
C THR A 241 -12.64 -4.53 17.54
N LEU A 242 -12.74 -5.65 18.24
CA LEU A 242 -13.98 -6.38 18.40
C LEU A 242 -15.04 -5.57 19.15
N MET A 243 -14.69 -4.94 20.27
CA MET A 243 -15.64 -4.16 21.06
C MET A 243 -16.06 -2.84 20.37
N LYS A 244 -15.15 -2.16 19.66
CA LYS A 244 -15.53 -0.99 18.86
C LYS A 244 -16.45 -1.36 17.68
N ALA A 245 -16.22 -2.49 17.03
CA ALA A 245 -17.13 -2.98 16.02
C ALA A 245 -18.50 -3.35 16.60
N THR A 246 -18.53 -4.00 17.76
CA THR A 246 -19.77 -4.31 18.51
C THR A 246 -20.55 -3.01 18.86
N VAL A 247 -19.88 -1.97 19.36
CA VAL A 247 -20.51 -0.65 19.58
C VAL A 247 -21.14 -0.11 18.31
N LEU A 248 -20.43 -0.21 17.19
CA LEU A 248 -20.94 0.29 15.91
C LEU A 248 -22.18 -0.49 15.45
N ILE A 249 -22.17 -1.81 15.52
CA ILE A 249 -23.32 -2.68 15.21
C ILE A 249 -24.53 -2.33 16.07
N ARG A 250 -24.32 -2.18 17.39
CA ARG A 250 -25.39 -1.82 18.36
C ARG A 250 -25.98 -0.42 18.10
N ARG A 251 -25.16 0.55 17.66
CA ARG A 251 -25.63 1.89 17.27
C ARG A 251 -26.59 1.87 16.07
N HIS A 252 -26.46 0.88 15.20
CA HIS A 252 -27.35 0.67 14.06
C HIS A 252 -28.56 -0.21 14.38
N GLY A 253 -28.89 -0.40 15.66
CA GLY A 253 -30.10 -1.09 16.12
C GLY A 253 -29.95 -2.60 16.35
N LEU A 254 -28.86 -3.21 15.88
CA LEU A 254 -28.62 -4.63 16.04
C LEU A 254 -27.99 -4.91 17.41
N ARG A 255 -28.82 -5.35 18.37
CA ARG A 255 -28.39 -5.54 19.76
C ARG A 255 -28.61 -6.99 20.21
N GLN A 256 -27.59 -7.55 20.81
CA GLN A 256 -27.69 -8.80 21.58
C GLN A 256 -27.36 -8.51 23.06
N ARG A 257 -27.95 -9.30 23.94
CA ARG A 257 -27.75 -9.17 25.39
C ARG A 257 -26.28 -9.35 25.75
N MET A 258 -25.75 -8.42 26.51
CA MET A 258 -24.41 -8.45 27.09
C MET A 258 -24.50 -8.14 28.58
N PRO A 259 -23.65 -8.76 29.44
CA PRO A 259 -23.70 -8.51 30.90
C PRO A 259 -23.23 -7.10 31.27
N LYS A 260 -22.49 -6.43 30.41
CA LYS A 260 -22.02 -5.05 30.52
C LYS A 260 -21.81 -4.44 29.14
N GLU A 261 -21.66 -3.12 29.05
CA GLU A 261 -21.46 -2.42 27.78
C GLU A 261 -20.09 -2.78 27.15
N PRO A 262 -20.01 -2.81 25.81
CA PRO A 262 -18.78 -3.20 25.11
C PRO A 262 -17.54 -2.41 25.52
N LEU A 263 -17.68 -1.10 25.82
CA LEU A 263 -16.56 -0.26 26.24
C LEU A 263 -16.05 -0.59 27.65
N GLU A 264 -16.87 -1.19 28.50
CA GLU A 264 -16.42 -1.67 29.81
C GLU A 264 -15.50 -2.89 29.67
N PHE A 265 -15.81 -3.81 28.75
CA PHE A 265 -14.91 -4.91 28.42
C PHE A 265 -13.54 -4.39 27.92
N LEU A 266 -13.55 -3.34 27.10
CA LEU A 266 -12.32 -2.72 26.62
C LEU A 266 -11.54 -2.03 27.76
N SER A 267 -12.23 -1.36 28.68
CA SER A 267 -11.62 -0.74 29.86
C SER A 267 -10.93 -1.77 30.77
N GLU A 268 -11.61 -2.89 31.01
CA GLU A 268 -11.03 -4.02 31.77
C GLU A 268 -9.78 -4.58 31.09
N MET A 269 -9.83 -4.80 29.78
CA MET A 269 -8.68 -5.26 29.00
C MET A 269 -7.51 -4.27 29.04
N ASN A 270 -7.78 -2.97 28.96
CA ASN A 270 -6.75 -1.93 29.09
C ASN A 270 -6.10 -1.97 30.48
N THR A 271 -6.89 -2.15 31.53
CA THR A 271 -6.38 -2.28 32.90
C THR A 271 -5.45 -3.50 33.04
N LEU A 272 -5.85 -4.64 32.49
CA LEU A 272 -5.01 -5.85 32.49
C LEU A 272 -3.73 -5.64 31.67
N CYS A 273 -3.81 -4.97 30.52
CA CYS A 273 -2.67 -4.64 29.68
C CYS A 273 -1.66 -3.73 30.45
N MET A 274 -2.14 -2.72 31.18
CA MET A 274 -1.29 -1.90 32.03
C MET A 274 -0.61 -2.72 33.13
N LYS A 275 -1.34 -3.64 33.77
CA LYS A 275 -0.78 -4.56 34.78
C LYS A 275 0.33 -5.43 34.20
N MET A 276 0.21 -5.89 32.92
CA MET A 276 1.28 -6.63 32.23
C MET A 276 2.52 -5.81 31.99
N GLY A 277 2.37 -4.51 31.65
CA GLY A 277 3.45 -3.57 31.40
C GLY A 277 4.15 -3.09 32.65
N ALA A 278 3.49 -3.11 33.81
CA ALA A 278 4.09 -2.72 35.07
C ALA A 278 5.25 -3.65 35.42
N LYS A 279 6.43 -3.06 35.73
CA LYS A 279 7.59 -3.82 36.23
C LYS A 279 7.38 -4.08 37.72
N PRO A 280 7.02 -5.28 38.17
CA PRO A 280 6.97 -5.57 39.59
C PRO A 280 8.41 -5.48 40.14
N ARG A 281 8.58 -4.77 41.23
CA ARG A 281 9.88 -4.62 41.91
C ARG A 281 10.32 -5.89 42.65
N HIS A 282 9.53 -6.96 42.65
CA HIS A 282 9.74 -8.19 43.43
C HIS A 282 10.00 -9.40 42.55
N ALA A 283 10.66 -10.42 43.15
CA ALA A 283 11.00 -11.71 42.54
C ALA A 283 9.79 -12.45 41.91
N ASP A 284 8.58 -12.19 42.37
CA ASP A 284 7.34 -12.81 41.88
C ASP A 284 6.78 -12.21 40.56
N GLY A 285 7.51 -11.34 39.90
CA GLY A 285 7.05 -10.66 38.67
C GLY A 285 6.60 -11.61 37.57
N LYS A 286 7.25 -12.75 37.40
CA LYS A 286 6.85 -13.78 36.42
C LYS A 286 5.52 -14.43 36.81
N LYS A 287 5.35 -14.80 38.07
CA LYS A 287 4.12 -15.42 38.59
C LYS A 287 2.92 -14.48 38.47
N TYR A 288 3.14 -13.20 38.76
CA TYR A 288 2.14 -12.15 38.58
C TYR A 288 1.70 -12.02 37.10
N ARG A 289 2.64 -11.91 36.17
CA ARG A 289 2.33 -11.82 34.72
C ARG A 289 1.59 -13.06 34.22
N LYS A 290 1.97 -14.27 34.66
CA LYS A 290 1.25 -15.51 34.34
C LYS A 290 -0.21 -15.46 34.80
N ARG A 291 -0.49 -14.91 35.99
CA ARG A 291 -1.84 -14.73 36.52
C ARG A 291 -2.62 -13.72 35.67
N VAL A 292 -2.08 -12.54 35.44
CA VAL A 292 -2.73 -11.50 34.63
C VAL A 292 -3.03 -11.98 33.23
N LEU A 293 -2.11 -12.72 32.59
CA LEU A 293 -2.37 -13.29 31.27
C LEU A 293 -3.53 -14.29 31.28
N ARG A 294 -3.71 -15.09 32.32
CA ARG A 294 -4.88 -15.97 32.43
C ARG A 294 -6.18 -15.17 32.49
N GLU A 295 -6.20 -14.07 33.23
CA GLU A 295 -7.34 -13.14 33.29
C GLU A 295 -7.62 -12.53 31.92
N MET A 296 -6.59 -12.04 31.21
CA MET A 296 -6.71 -11.50 29.85
C MET A 296 -7.31 -12.55 28.89
N LYS A 297 -6.82 -13.78 28.92
CA LYS A 297 -7.32 -14.87 28.07
C LYS A 297 -8.79 -15.22 28.34
N ALA A 298 -9.20 -15.20 29.62
CA ALA A 298 -10.59 -15.45 29.99
C ALA A 298 -11.52 -14.31 29.53
N LEU A 299 -11.05 -13.08 29.66
CA LEU A 299 -11.78 -11.88 29.18
C LEU A 299 -11.89 -11.90 27.65
N GLU A 300 -10.81 -12.25 26.94
CA GLU A 300 -10.77 -12.26 25.47
C GLU A 300 -11.73 -13.28 24.87
N ARG A 301 -11.89 -14.44 25.51
CA ARG A 301 -12.89 -15.45 25.07
C ARG A 301 -14.31 -14.85 25.13
N ARG A 302 -14.67 -14.18 26.22
CA ARG A 302 -15.97 -13.53 26.37
C ARG A 302 -16.19 -12.43 25.34
N ILE A 303 -15.15 -11.63 25.08
CA ILE A 303 -15.15 -10.60 24.04
C ILE A 303 -15.40 -11.22 22.67
N ALA A 304 -14.67 -12.27 22.33
CA ALA A 304 -14.82 -12.98 21.08
C ALA A 304 -16.22 -13.57 20.89
N ASP A 305 -16.82 -14.16 21.94
CA ASP A 305 -18.16 -14.73 21.87
C ASP A 305 -19.21 -13.64 21.61
N HIS A 306 -19.12 -12.49 22.31
CA HIS A 306 -20.02 -11.36 22.06
C HIS A 306 -19.82 -10.76 20.66
N ALA A 307 -18.59 -10.70 20.17
CA ALA A 307 -18.31 -10.20 18.83
C ALA A 307 -18.85 -11.13 17.73
N ARG A 308 -18.75 -12.47 17.89
CA ARG A 308 -19.35 -13.46 16.97
C ARG A 308 -20.86 -13.31 16.90
N ALA A 309 -21.51 -13.25 18.04
CA ALA A 309 -22.96 -13.09 18.11
C ALA A 309 -23.46 -11.79 17.44
N HIS A 310 -22.72 -10.68 17.57
CA HIS A 310 -23.06 -9.44 16.86
C HIS A 310 -22.69 -9.48 15.37
N LEU A 311 -21.64 -10.24 14.99
CA LEU A 311 -21.32 -10.49 13.60
C LEU A 311 -22.44 -11.25 12.89
N GLU A 312 -22.96 -12.33 13.49
CA GLU A 312 -24.09 -13.11 12.97
C GLU A 312 -25.35 -12.25 12.79
N LEU A 313 -25.63 -11.37 13.76
CA LEU A 313 -26.73 -10.43 13.63
C LEU A 313 -26.51 -9.44 12.47
N LEU A 314 -25.30 -8.94 12.29
CA LEU A 314 -25.00 -8.03 11.18
C LEU A 314 -25.08 -8.76 9.85
N GLU A 315 -24.60 -9.99 9.74
CA GLU A 315 -24.69 -10.81 8.53
C GLU A 315 -26.12 -11.05 8.09
N SER A 316 -26.99 -11.34 9.05
CA SER A 316 -28.39 -11.68 8.79
C SER A 316 -29.28 -10.44 8.55
N HIS A 317 -28.94 -9.27 9.14
CA HIS A 317 -29.86 -8.14 9.22
C HIS A 317 -29.28 -6.79 8.81
N TRP A 318 -28.11 -6.75 8.16
CA TRP A 318 -27.48 -5.46 7.81
C TRP A 318 -28.37 -4.57 6.92
N GLN A 319 -29.23 -5.17 6.08
CA GLN A 319 -30.16 -4.45 5.20
C GLN A 319 -31.21 -3.63 5.98
N GLN A 320 -31.47 -3.99 7.24
CA GLN A 320 -32.38 -3.28 8.13
C GLN A 320 -31.71 -2.08 8.83
N THR A 321 -30.42 -1.90 8.59
CA THR A 321 -29.63 -0.82 9.20
C THR A 321 -29.42 0.35 8.20
N ALA A 322 -28.98 1.49 8.71
CA ALA A 322 -28.57 2.63 7.88
C ALA A 322 -27.20 2.46 7.23
N LEU A 323 -26.55 1.27 7.37
CA LEU A 323 -25.25 0.99 6.76
C LEU A 323 -25.41 0.75 5.25
N SER A 324 -24.48 1.28 4.45
CA SER A 324 -24.33 0.81 3.09
C SER A 324 -23.74 -0.60 3.06
N GLU A 325 -23.97 -1.36 1.98
CA GLU A 325 -23.40 -2.71 1.79
C GLU A 325 -21.87 -2.72 2.00
N GLY A 326 -21.16 -1.72 1.46
CA GLY A 326 -19.70 -1.61 1.63
C GLY A 326 -19.28 -1.36 3.08
N GLN A 327 -20.06 -0.59 3.84
CA GLN A 327 -19.81 -0.37 5.27
C GLN A 327 -20.05 -1.64 6.08
N ALA A 328 -21.16 -2.33 5.84
CA ALA A 328 -21.48 -3.58 6.51
C ALA A 328 -20.41 -4.65 6.23
N ARG A 329 -20.03 -4.86 4.96
CA ARG A 329 -18.94 -5.78 4.58
C ARG A 329 -17.61 -5.40 5.25
N GLY A 330 -17.27 -4.11 5.32
CA GLY A 330 -16.03 -3.65 5.95
C GLY A 330 -15.98 -3.94 7.45
N ILE A 331 -17.12 -3.83 8.16
CA ILE A 331 -17.23 -4.20 9.58
C ILE A 331 -17.10 -5.72 9.73
N MET A 332 -17.85 -6.48 8.95
CA MET A 332 -17.82 -7.97 8.99
C MET A 332 -16.42 -8.49 8.70
N ALA A 333 -15.76 -8.04 7.64
CA ALA A 333 -14.42 -8.46 7.26
C ALA A 333 -13.39 -8.21 8.39
N ARG A 334 -13.47 -7.05 9.05
CA ARG A 334 -12.57 -6.70 10.15
C ARG A 334 -12.77 -7.58 11.38
N ILE A 335 -14.02 -7.91 11.72
CA ILE A 335 -14.32 -8.80 12.85
C ILE A 335 -13.81 -10.20 12.52
N LYS A 336 -14.12 -10.73 11.32
CA LYS A 336 -13.68 -12.07 10.87
C LYS A 336 -12.17 -12.21 10.93
N LEU A 337 -11.44 -11.26 10.35
CA LEU A 337 -9.98 -11.27 10.34
C LEU A 337 -9.40 -11.36 11.75
N VAL A 338 -9.89 -10.53 12.70
CA VAL A 338 -9.41 -10.57 14.08
C VAL A 338 -9.78 -11.88 14.78
N LEU A 339 -11.00 -12.37 14.60
CA LEU A 339 -11.44 -13.64 15.20
C LEU A 339 -10.65 -14.84 14.67
N GLU A 340 -10.21 -14.80 13.42
CA GLU A 340 -9.38 -15.84 12.80
C GLU A 340 -7.96 -15.85 13.39
N GLN A 341 -7.33 -14.67 13.56
CA GLN A 341 -5.98 -14.56 14.09
C GLN A 341 -5.88 -14.69 15.60
N LEU A 342 -6.95 -14.39 16.34
CA LEU A 342 -6.96 -14.33 17.80
C LEU A 342 -6.55 -15.65 18.49
N PRO A 343 -6.98 -16.85 18.07
CA PRO A 343 -6.55 -18.09 18.70
C PRO A 343 -5.04 -18.31 18.64
N ALA A 344 -4.40 -17.93 17.52
CA ALA A 344 -2.98 -18.05 17.35
C ALA A 344 -2.22 -17.01 18.21
N ALA A 345 -2.70 -15.78 18.30
CA ALA A 345 -2.15 -14.75 19.19
C ALA A 345 -2.25 -15.15 20.68
N ILE A 346 -3.37 -15.76 21.09
CA ILE A 346 -3.53 -16.31 22.43
C ILE A 346 -2.55 -17.46 22.71
N ARG A 347 -2.33 -18.37 21.74
CA ARG A 347 -1.33 -19.44 21.85
C ARG A 347 0.07 -18.87 21.98
N GLN A 348 0.44 -17.91 21.13
CA GLN A 348 1.74 -17.22 21.18
C GLN A 348 2.00 -16.60 22.56
N ALA A 349 1.06 -15.83 23.09
CA ALA A 349 1.16 -15.24 24.41
C ALA A 349 1.31 -16.29 25.52
N HIS A 350 0.57 -17.41 25.40
CA HIS A 350 0.65 -18.53 26.36
C HIS A 350 2.04 -19.18 26.34
N GLU A 351 2.53 -19.57 25.16
CA GLU A 351 3.82 -20.24 25.01
C GLU A 351 4.97 -19.38 25.52
N ARG A 352 4.97 -18.09 25.20
CA ARG A 352 6.07 -17.18 25.57
C ARG A 352 6.02 -16.75 27.03
N ILE A 353 4.86 -16.54 27.63
CA ILE A 353 4.73 -15.97 28.98
C ILE A 353 4.47 -17.06 30.02
N ILE A 354 3.60 -18.02 29.76
CA ILE A 354 3.30 -19.12 30.70
C ILE A 354 4.26 -20.27 30.49
N GLY A 355 4.47 -20.70 29.24
CA GLY A 355 5.35 -21.78 28.87
C GLY A 355 6.84 -21.42 28.92
N GLU A 356 7.19 -20.11 28.92
CA GLU A 356 8.55 -19.59 28.88
C GLU A 356 9.38 -20.13 27.68
N ARG A 357 8.68 -20.43 26.57
CA ARG A 357 9.29 -20.97 25.36
C ARG A 357 9.66 -19.87 24.37
N ARG A 358 10.75 -20.05 23.64
CA ARG A 358 11.08 -19.21 22.49
C ARG A 358 10.33 -19.73 21.26
N LEU A 359 9.71 -18.82 20.53
CA LEU A 359 9.11 -19.11 19.22
C LEU A 359 10.08 -18.68 18.11
N ALA A 360 10.12 -19.49 17.04
CA ALA A 360 10.81 -19.10 15.81
C ALA A 360 10.22 -17.80 15.24
N ASN A 361 11.02 -17.02 14.53
CA ASN A 361 10.58 -15.72 14.04
C ASN A 361 9.42 -15.86 13.05
N GLU A 362 9.42 -16.90 12.24
CA GLU A 362 8.44 -17.21 11.21
C GLU A 362 7.07 -17.62 11.81
N ALA A 363 7.09 -18.13 13.05
CA ALA A 363 5.88 -18.53 13.76
C ALA A 363 5.24 -17.42 14.60
N LYS A 364 5.82 -16.20 14.57
CA LYS A 364 5.32 -15.07 15.37
C LYS A 364 4.24 -14.31 14.64
N ILE A 365 3.14 -14.04 15.33
CA ILE A 365 2.14 -13.08 14.90
C ILE A 365 2.58 -11.69 15.35
N LEU A 366 2.75 -10.81 14.38
CA LEU A 366 3.19 -9.43 14.60
C LEU A 366 2.02 -8.45 14.58
N SER A 367 0.97 -8.79 13.83
CA SER A 367 -0.24 -7.99 13.67
C SER A 367 -1.46 -8.90 13.56
N LEU A 368 -2.61 -8.43 14.02
CA LEU A 368 -3.91 -9.08 13.81
C LEU A 368 -4.60 -8.61 12.51
N TYR A 369 -3.97 -7.68 11.80
CA TYR A 369 -4.56 -7.03 10.63
C TYR A 369 -3.80 -7.36 9.33
N ASP A 370 -2.59 -7.86 9.46
CA ASP A 370 -1.73 -8.29 8.37
C ASP A 370 -0.94 -9.50 8.84
N ASP A 371 -1.25 -10.65 8.29
CA ASP A 371 -0.67 -11.96 8.61
C ASP A 371 0.66 -12.22 7.88
N ALA A 372 0.97 -11.39 6.89
CA ALA A 372 2.14 -11.55 6.03
C ALA A 372 3.38 -10.78 6.51
N LEU A 373 3.37 -10.26 7.73
CA LEU A 373 4.51 -9.52 8.28
C LEU A 373 5.58 -10.43 8.85
N ASN A 374 6.81 -10.10 8.59
CA ASN A 374 7.98 -10.86 9.00
C ASN A 374 8.85 -10.11 10.01
N VAL A 375 9.59 -10.88 10.81
CA VAL A 375 10.68 -10.38 11.65
C VAL A 375 11.97 -10.43 10.84
N MET A 376 12.51 -9.27 10.49
CA MET A 376 13.78 -9.17 9.78
C MET A 376 14.90 -8.85 10.74
N VAL A 377 15.88 -9.74 10.85
CA VAL A 377 17.09 -9.52 11.65
C VAL A 377 18.14 -8.87 10.75
N ARG A 378 18.46 -7.61 11.02
CA ARG A 378 19.34 -6.81 10.16
C ARG A 378 20.77 -6.70 10.66
N GLY A 379 21.03 -6.89 11.94
CA GLY A 379 22.37 -6.71 12.52
C GLY A 379 22.97 -5.30 12.37
N LYS A 380 22.14 -4.30 12.02
CA LYS A 380 22.60 -2.90 11.89
C LYS A 380 22.65 -2.21 13.24
N ALA A 381 23.61 -1.28 13.40
CA ALA A 381 23.83 -0.54 14.67
C ALA A 381 22.61 0.24 15.18
N GLY A 382 21.69 0.63 14.29
CA GLY A 382 20.49 1.41 14.65
C GLY A 382 19.22 0.60 14.87
N ALA A 383 19.12 -0.63 14.33
CA ALA A 383 17.97 -1.51 14.49
C ALA A 383 18.39 -2.96 14.29
N GLN A 384 18.42 -3.72 15.39
CA GLN A 384 18.71 -5.16 15.32
C GLN A 384 17.60 -5.93 14.62
N VAL A 385 16.35 -5.47 14.73
CA VAL A 385 15.16 -6.13 14.22
C VAL A 385 14.21 -5.10 13.61
N GLU A 386 13.74 -5.39 12.40
CA GLU A 386 12.71 -4.64 11.70
C GLU A 386 11.49 -5.54 11.48
N PHE A 387 10.31 -4.95 11.40
CA PHE A 387 9.05 -5.66 11.17
C PHE A 387 8.43 -5.18 9.85
N GLY A 388 8.20 -6.09 8.94
CA GLY A 388 7.68 -5.74 7.63
C GLY A 388 7.87 -6.84 6.60
N ASN A 389 7.90 -6.44 5.34
CA ASN A 389 8.09 -7.34 4.22
C ASN A 389 9.38 -7.00 3.46
N LYS A 390 10.02 -8.01 2.90
CA LYS A 390 11.23 -7.81 2.10
C LYS A 390 10.86 -7.17 0.77
N LEU A 391 11.45 -6.02 0.48
CA LEU A 391 11.42 -5.37 -0.81
C LEU A 391 12.76 -5.61 -1.51
N TRP A 392 12.71 -6.28 -2.64
CA TRP A 392 13.83 -6.42 -3.57
C TRP A 392 13.81 -5.28 -4.57
N LEU A 393 14.96 -4.76 -4.90
CA LEU A 393 15.14 -3.69 -5.89
C LEU A 393 16.30 -4.04 -6.84
N GLY A 394 16.09 -3.75 -8.11
CA GLY A 394 17.12 -3.70 -9.14
C GLY A 394 17.21 -2.30 -9.71
N GLU A 395 18.37 -1.67 -9.62
CA GLU A 395 18.60 -0.28 -10.01
C GLU A 395 19.74 -0.21 -11.06
N THR A 396 19.60 0.69 -12.01
CA THR A 396 20.70 1.01 -12.95
C THR A 396 21.67 1.98 -12.32
N ARG A 397 22.87 2.13 -12.91
CA ARG A 397 23.87 3.14 -12.48
C ARG A 397 23.33 4.57 -12.45
N ARG A 398 22.25 4.88 -13.17
CA ARG A 398 21.60 6.21 -13.19
C ARG A 398 20.43 6.35 -12.23
N GLY A 399 20.26 5.44 -11.28
CA GLY A 399 19.21 5.53 -10.27
C GLY A 399 17.81 5.13 -10.75
N VAL A 400 17.70 4.43 -11.89
CA VAL A 400 16.40 3.96 -12.39
C VAL A 400 16.12 2.58 -11.86
N ILE A 401 14.98 2.43 -11.18
CA ILE A 401 14.48 1.13 -10.72
C ILE A 401 13.92 0.36 -11.90
N VAL A 402 14.66 -0.67 -12.34
CA VAL A 402 14.28 -1.54 -13.46
C VAL A 402 13.56 -2.81 -12.99
N ASP A 403 13.77 -3.23 -11.74
CA ASP A 403 13.05 -4.35 -11.14
C ASP A 403 12.72 -4.06 -9.67
N TYR A 404 11.55 -4.51 -9.24
CA TYR A 404 11.19 -4.55 -7.84
C TYR A 404 10.27 -5.74 -7.54
N GLN A 405 10.39 -6.30 -6.33
CA GLN A 405 9.48 -7.34 -5.87
C GLN A 405 9.28 -7.26 -4.37
N LEU A 406 8.02 -7.30 -3.95
CA LEU A 406 7.65 -7.41 -2.55
C LEU A 406 7.42 -8.88 -2.20
N TYR A 407 8.20 -9.39 -1.24
CA TYR A 407 8.11 -10.76 -0.75
C TYR A 407 7.43 -10.77 0.63
N ARG A 408 6.44 -11.64 0.76
CA ARG A 408 5.70 -11.83 2.02
C ARG A 408 6.27 -12.94 2.90
N ASP A 409 7.14 -13.77 2.36
CA ASP A 409 7.73 -14.96 2.97
C ASP A 409 9.21 -14.80 3.40
N ASN A 410 9.76 -13.59 3.26
CA ASN A 410 11.13 -13.23 3.63
C ASN A 410 12.22 -14.22 3.17
N PRO A 411 12.31 -14.56 1.87
CA PRO A 411 13.31 -15.49 1.36
C PRO A 411 14.75 -14.97 1.56
N GLY A 412 15.74 -15.86 1.53
CA GLY A 412 17.17 -15.47 1.56
C GLY A 412 17.54 -14.64 0.33
N ASP A 413 18.42 -13.66 0.49
CA ASP A 413 18.77 -12.72 -0.57
C ASP A 413 19.40 -13.41 -1.78
N SER A 414 20.22 -14.44 -1.57
CA SER A 414 20.82 -15.21 -2.65
C SER A 414 19.79 -15.93 -3.55
N ALA A 415 18.64 -16.32 -3.00
CA ALA A 415 17.57 -16.97 -3.78
C ALA A 415 16.80 -16.01 -4.69
N LEU A 416 17.02 -14.69 -4.54
CA LEU A 416 16.28 -13.67 -5.30
C LEU A 416 16.96 -13.24 -6.60
N VAL A 417 18.24 -13.58 -6.79
CA VAL A 417 19.05 -13.13 -7.94
C VAL A 417 18.52 -13.74 -9.24
N GLU A 418 18.31 -15.05 -9.28
CA GLU A 418 17.84 -15.72 -10.51
C GLU A 418 16.44 -15.28 -10.93
N PRO A 419 15.42 -15.24 -10.05
CA PRO A 419 14.10 -14.71 -10.42
C PRO A 419 14.15 -13.25 -10.89
N ALA A 420 15.02 -12.41 -10.32
CA ALA A 420 15.18 -11.03 -10.76
C ALA A 420 15.77 -10.96 -12.18
N LEU A 421 16.80 -11.74 -12.47
CA LEU A 421 17.36 -11.81 -13.80
C LEU A 421 16.37 -12.34 -14.84
N GLN A 422 15.55 -13.34 -14.48
CA GLN A 422 14.49 -13.80 -15.39
C GLN A 422 13.53 -12.66 -15.76
N ARG A 423 13.09 -11.88 -14.79
CA ARG A 423 12.21 -10.73 -15.06
C ARG A 423 12.87 -9.69 -15.96
N LEU A 424 14.15 -9.37 -15.71
CA LEU A 424 14.89 -8.37 -16.48
C LEU A 424 15.24 -8.83 -17.89
N VAL A 425 15.80 -10.03 -18.01
CA VAL A 425 16.32 -10.54 -19.30
C VAL A 425 15.20 -11.15 -20.13
N GLU A 426 14.41 -12.06 -19.55
CA GLU A 426 13.38 -12.81 -20.29
C GLU A 426 12.06 -12.01 -20.34
N GLY A 427 11.69 -11.31 -19.28
CA GLY A 427 10.46 -10.51 -19.20
C GLY A 427 10.56 -9.16 -19.91
N GLN A 428 11.62 -8.40 -19.66
CA GLN A 428 11.78 -7.04 -20.19
C GLN A 428 12.75 -6.97 -21.39
N GLY A 429 13.47 -8.05 -21.71
CA GLY A 429 14.40 -8.11 -22.84
C GLY A 429 15.67 -7.27 -22.65
N LEU A 430 16.08 -6.99 -21.40
CA LEU A 430 17.24 -6.17 -21.11
C LEU A 430 18.54 -6.97 -21.29
N ALA A 431 19.52 -6.37 -21.95
CA ALA A 431 20.87 -6.95 -22.11
C ALA A 431 21.72 -6.59 -20.87
N ILE A 432 21.73 -7.48 -19.87
CA ILE A 432 22.52 -7.31 -18.65
C ILE A 432 23.92 -7.91 -18.86
N ALA A 433 24.96 -7.08 -18.74
CA ALA A 433 26.34 -7.51 -18.83
C ALA A 433 26.97 -7.73 -17.43
N LYS A 434 26.47 -7.03 -16.40
CA LYS A 434 27.05 -7.06 -15.08
C LYS A 434 26.04 -6.84 -13.98
N VAL A 435 26.18 -7.58 -12.89
CA VAL A 435 25.38 -7.49 -11.68
C VAL A 435 26.27 -7.05 -10.51
N TRP A 436 25.75 -6.10 -9.74
CA TRP A 436 26.37 -5.63 -8.50
C TRP A 436 25.46 -5.97 -7.33
N GLY A 437 26.04 -6.31 -6.18
CA GLY A 437 25.27 -6.56 -4.96
C GLY A 437 26.13 -6.72 -3.72
N ASP A 438 25.48 -6.86 -2.58
CA ASP A 438 26.17 -7.14 -1.34
C ASP A 438 26.60 -8.62 -1.22
N ARG A 439 27.32 -8.97 -0.15
CA ARG A 439 27.76 -10.34 0.09
C ARG A 439 26.61 -11.31 0.40
N GLY A 440 25.46 -10.81 0.81
CA GLY A 440 24.25 -11.61 1.07
C GLY A 440 23.69 -12.27 -0.20
N LEU A 441 23.99 -11.71 -1.38
CA LEU A 441 23.62 -12.24 -2.68
C LEU A 441 24.56 -13.35 -3.19
N ALA A 442 25.74 -13.46 -2.59
CA ALA A 442 26.77 -14.40 -3.05
C ALA A 442 26.38 -15.84 -2.69
N SER A 443 26.38 -16.71 -3.70
CA SER A 443 26.33 -18.16 -3.55
C SER A 443 27.12 -18.83 -4.69
N GLN A 444 27.51 -20.09 -4.53
CA GLN A 444 28.13 -20.85 -5.62
C GLN A 444 27.17 -21.02 -6.79
N ASP A 445 25.90 -21.27 -6.51
CA ASP A 445 24.86 -21.43 -7.53
C ASP A 445 24.65 -20.14 -8.34
N ASN A 446 24.60 -18.98 -7.66
CA ASN A 446 24.49 -17.69 -8.35
C ASN A 446 25.73 -17.40 -9.20
N SER A 447 26.93 -17.69 -8.70
CA SER A 447 28.15 -17.47 -9.45
C SER A 447 28.19 -18.37 -10.71
N ALA A 448 27.84 -19.64 -10.58
CA ALA A 448 27.75 -20.57 -11.69
C ALA A 448 26.65 -20.20 -12.70
N MET A 449 25.50 -19.77 -12.24
CA MET A 449 24.37 -19.33 -13.08
C MET A 449 24.73 -18.06 -13.87
N LEU A 450 25.32 -17.06 -13.23
CA LEU A 450 25.75 -15.82 -13.88
C LEU A 450 26.86 -16.08 -14.90
N ALA A 451 27.83 -16.92 -14.59
CA ALA A 451 28.88 -17.30 -15.53
C ALA A 451 28.31 -18.01 -16.76
N ARG A 452 27.37 -18.95 -16.61
CA ARG A 452 26.69 -19.61 -17.74
C ARG A 452 25.93 -18.65 -18.65
N ARG A 453 25.40 -17.55 -18.08
CA ARG A 453 24.70 -16.50 -18.84
C ARG A 453 25.67 -15.45 -19.42
N GLY A 454 26.97 -15.54 -19.17
CA GLY A 454 27.95 -14.54 -19.59
C GLY A 454 27.85 -13.20 -18.84
N ILE A 455 27.24 -13.19 -17.65
CA ILE A 455 27.02 -12.00 -16.86
C ILE A 455 28.12 -11.90 -15.81
N GLY A 456 28.87 -10.79 -15.81
CA GLY A 456 29.85 -10.47 -14.78
C GLY A 456 29.15 -10.19 -13.44
N VAL A 457 29.84 -10.50 -12.32
CA VAL A 457 29.32 -10.21 -10.98
C VAL A 457 30.36 -9.55 -10.10
N VAL A 458 29.91 -8.57 -9.30
CA VAL A 458 30.74 -7.93 -8.29
C VAL A 458 29.97 -7.92 -6.95
N TYR A 459 30.52 -8.60 -5.96
CA TYR A 459 29.99 -8.54 -4.60
C TYR A 459 30.84 -7.57 -3.78
N GLY A 460 30.25 -6.43 -3.42
CA GLY A 460 30.89 -5.40 -2.59
C GLY A 460 30.97 -5.79 -1.12
N GLY A 461 32.09 -5.49 -0.48
CA GLY A 461 32.26 -5.56 0.98
C GLY A 461 31.98 -4.20 1.60
N GLY A 462 30.78 -3.98 2.16
CA GLY A 462 30.37 -2.78 2.89
C GLY A 462 29.60 -1.77 2.03
N ARG A 463 28.43 -1.37 2.53
CA ARG A 463 27.51 -0.29 2.12
C ARG A 463 27.66 0.20 0.66
N LEU A 464 27.31 -0.61 -0.30
CA LEU A 464 26.69 -0.12 -1.52
C LEU A 464 25.18 0.04 -1.17
N GLY A 465 24.86 1.04 -0.35
CA GLY A 465 23.48 1.51 -0.31
C GLY A 465 23.20 2.15 -1.65
N LEU A 466 22.01 1.90 -2.21
CA LEU A 466 21.49 2.52 -3.44
C LEU A 466 21.75 4.04 -3.49
N MET A 467 21.91 4.71 -2.35
CA MET A 467 22.26 6.13 -2.19
C MET A 467 23.78 6.42 -2.18
N GLY A 468 24.63 5.43 -2.05
CA GLY A 468 26.10 5.63 -1.97
C GLY A 468 26.80 5.58 -3.32
N ALA A 469 26.18 5.01 -4.33
CA ALA A 469 26.74 4.96 -5.70
C ALA A 469 26.51 6.24 -6.52
N LEU A 470 25.80 7.20 -5.98
CA LEU A 470 25.56 8.53 -6.60
C LEU A 470 26.53 9.61 -6.13
N ALA A 471 27.49 9.30 -5.24
CA ALA A 471 28.39 10.28 -4.65
C ALA A 471 29.82 10.26 -5.24
N ASP A 472 30.08 9.40 -6.21
CA ASP A 472 31.32 9.37 -7.03
C ASP A 472 30.93 9.59 -8.54
#